data_27ae319e2a49d29945e9ade9f9c7c9de
#
_entry.id   27ae319e2a49d29945e9ade9f9c7c9de
#
_cell.length_a   1.000
_cell.length_b   1.000
_cell.length_c   1.000
_cell.angle_alpha   90.00
_cell.angle_beta   90.00
_cell.angle_gamma   90.00
#
_symmetry.space_group_name_H-M   'P 1'
#
loop_
_entity.id
_entity.type
_entity.pdbx_description
1 polymer ?
#
loop_
_entity_poly.entity_id
_entity_poly.type
_entity_poly.pdbx_seq_one_letter_code
_entity_poly.pdbx_strand_id
1 'polypeptide(L)'
;MELAVMSPVLNGMGTLEAALEYLHSLGVKSMELGAGGYPGKALMDPKEFLGKPEKIEALKALLAKYEMNICAIACHGNPVHPNKELAKDFHDQFVDAMKLAVELGVDTIIGFSGCPGDCEDSKNPNWVTCPWPSEFSEILEWQWNEVVIPYWKETVKIAEEIGIKKIALEMHPGFCVYNPASLLRLREAVGPMIGANFDPSHLFWQGMDPCEAIKVLAGAIYHFHAKDTKIDAANTAKNGVLDTKHYRNILDRSWVFRTVGYGHGKDVWNNIISTLKTVGYDGAISIEHEDDLMSSKEGVEKAVAFLKEVIIYEKAGEMWWA
;
A
#
# COMPACT_ATOMS: atom_id res chain seq x y z
N MET A 1 7.25 15.86 4.30
CA MET A 1 7.19 14.41 3.94
C MET A 1 8.48 13.73 4.38
N GLU A 2 8.47 12.44 4.62
CA GLU A 2 9.66 11.66 5.00
C GLU A 2 9.85 10.47 4.05
N LEU A 3 11.11 10.07 3.83
CA LEU A 3 11.44 8.89 3.04
C LEU A 3 11.37 7.64 3.91
N ALA A 4 10.61 6.65 3.46
CA ALA A 4 10.46 5.36 4.12
C ALA A 4 10.72 4.19 3.16
N VAL A 5 10.84 2.99 3.70
CA VAL A 5 10.96 1.74 2.93
C VAL A 5 10.03 0.69 3.55
N MET A 6 9.29 -0.01 2.70
CA MET A 6 8.46 -1.14 3.09
C MET A 6 9.34 -2.35 3.42
N SER A 7 9.23 -2.89 4.63
CA SER A 7 10.15 -3.92 5.12
C SER A 7 10.16 -5.24 4.35
N PRO A 8 9.07 -5.72 3.72
CA PRO A 8 9.10 -6.94 2.90
C PRO A 8 10.14 -6.94 1.78
N VAL A 9 10.50 -5.76 1.22
CA VAL A 9 11.56 -5.68 0.21
C VAL A 9 12.94 -6.02 0.77
N LEU A 10 13.08 -6.04 2.09
CA LEU A 10 14.30 -6.33 2.84
C LEU A 10 14.32 -7.75 3.46
N ASN A 11 13.34 -8.60 3.16
CA ASN A 11 13.28 -9.96 3.71
C ASN A 11 14.57 -10.77 3.48
N GLY A 12 15.28 -10.50 2.38
CA GLY A 12 16.59 -11.10 2.09
C GLY A 12 17.70 -10.74 3.08
N MET A 13 17.52 -9.75 3.95
CA MET A 13 18.47 -9.39 5.02
C MET A 13 18.44 -10.37 6.21
N GLY A 14 17.41 -11.21 6.31
CA GLY A 14 17.27 -12.29 7.27
C GLY A 14 16.77 -11.87 8.65
N THR A 15 17.13 -10.70 9.16
CA THR A 15 16.66 -10.18 10.45
C THR A 15 16.23 -8.72 10.36
N LEU A 16 15.31 -8.33 11.25
CA LEU A 16 14.89 -6.92 11.36
C LEU A 16 16.09 -6.01 11.69
N GLU A 17 16.98 -6.43 12.59
CA GLU A 17 18.14 -5.63 12.95
C GLU A 17 19.05 -5.35 11.74
N ALA A 18 19.35 -6.36 10.91
CA ALA A 18 20.13 -6.17 9.68
C ALA A 18 19.43 -5.22 8.68
N ALA A 19 18.11 -5.29 8.58
CA ALA A 19 17.33 -4.39 7.75
C ALA A 19 17.40 -2.94 8.26
N LEU A 20 17.30 -2.73 9.59
CA LEU A 20 17.42 -1.41 10.22
C LEU A 20 18.81 -0.81 10.04
N GLU A 21 19.87 -1.60 10.27
CA GLU A 21 21.25 -1.20 10.05
C GLU A 21 21.48 -0.75 8.59
N TYR A 22 20.97 -1.54 7.65
CA TYR A 22 21.07 -1.22 6.23
C TYR A 22 20.35 0.09 5.89
N LEU A 23 19.11 0.29 6.32
CA LEU A 23 18.36 1.52 6.07
C LEU A 23 19.03 2.73 6.74
N HIS A 24 19.51 2.57 7.95
CA HIS A 24 20.28 3.61 8.65
C HIS A 24 21.53 4.02 7.85
N SER A 25 22.26 3.04 7.27
CA SER A 25 23.43 3.31 6.41
C SER A 25 23.09 4.10 5.15
N LEU A 26 21.86 3.97 4.64
CA LEU A 26 21.34 4.76 3.52
C LEU A 26 20.79 6.12 3.95
N GLY A 27 20.77 6.44 5.25
CA GLY A 27 20.18 7.65 5.81
C GLY A 27 18.66 7.68 5.71
N VAL A 28 18.00 6.52 5.68
CA VAL A 28 16.55 6.37 5.81
C VAL A 28 16.22 6.21 7.29
N LYS A 29 15.23 6.98 7.76
CA LYS A 29 14.83 7.03 9.18
C LYS A 29 13.40 6.58 9.43
N SER A 30 12.71 6.10 8.42
CA SER A 30 11.33 5.62 8.54
C SER A 30 11.15 4.29 7.81
N MET A 31 10.36 3.40 8.40
CA MET A 31 10.04 2.09 7.85
C MET A 31 8.54 1.85 7.91
N GLU A 32 7.99 1.31 6.83
CA GLU A 32 6.70 0.65 6.83
C GLU A 32 6.92 -0.82 7.17
N LEU A 33 6.37 -1.27 8.29
CA LEU A 33 6.66 -2.59 8.82
C LEU A 33 5.59 -3.61 8.38
N GLY A 34 5.98 -4.56 7.53
CA GLY A 34 5.13 -5.67 7.11
C GLY A 34 4.95 -6.69 8.25
N ALA A 35 3.70 -6.99 8.59
CA ALA A 35 3.32 -7.79 9.74
C ALA A 35 2.27 -8.88 9.41
N GLY A 36 2.10 -9.23 8.15
CA GLY A 36 1.17 -10.28 7.72
C GLY A 36 0.64 -10.11 6.30
N GLY A 37 -0.35 -10.92 5.95
CA GLY A 37 -0.96 -10.92 4.62
C GLY A 37 -0.06 -11.51 3.53
N TYR A 38 -0.25 -11.06 2.28
CA TYR A 38 0.52 -11.53 1.12
C TYR A 38 2.03 -11.21 1.21
N PRO A 39 2.46 -10.03 1.72
CA PRO A 39 3.89 -9.76 1.92
C PRO A 39 4.56 -10.67 2.93
N GLY A 40 3.76 -11.36 3.75
CA GLY A 40 4.24 -12.22 4.82
C GLY A 40 4.70 -11.46 6.05
N LYS A 41 5.38 -12.17 6.95
CA LYS A 41 5.79 -11.69 8.26
C LYS A 41 7.20 -12.15 8.63
N ALA A 42 8.06 -12.23 7.62
CA ALA A 42 9.42 -12.78 7.79
C ALA A 42 10.28 -11.96 8.77
N LEU A 43 10.15 -10.63 8.74
CA LEU A 43 10.88 -9.74 9.65
C LEU A 43 10.08 -9.39 10.91
N MET A 44 8.74 -9.54 10.90
CA MET A 44 7.88 -9.18 12.01
C MET A 44 6.62 -10.08 12.04
N ASP A 45 6.54 -10.97 13.00
CA ASP A 45 5.31 -11.73 13.32
C ASP A 45 4.67 -11.14 14.58
N PRO A 46 3.48 -10.49 14.50
CA PRO A 46 2.81 -9.92 15.66
C PRO A 46 2.64 -10.91 16.82
N LYS A 47 2.41 -12.20 16.53
CA LYS A 47 2.24 -13.24 17.55
C LYS A 47 3.48 -13.47 18.43
N GLU A 48 4.66 -13.06 17.94
CA GLU A 48 5.88 -13.12 18.72
C GLU A 48 6.01 -12.01 19.77
N PHE A 49 5.22 -10.94 19.63
CA PHE A 49 5.31 -9.71 20.43
C PHE A 49 4.07 -9.45 21.30
N LEU A 50 2.88 -9.71 20.77
CA LEU A 50 1.62 -9.45 21.46
C LEU A 50 1.55 -10.19 22.80
N GLY A 51 1.20 -9.45 23.86
CA GLY A 51 1.16 -9.97 25.23
C GLY A 51 2.53 -10.17 25.89
N LYS A 52 3.61 -9.66 25.29
CA LYS A 52 5.00 -9.78 25.78
C LYS A 52 5.64 -8.39 25.87
N PRO A 53 5.34 -7.61 26.91
CA PRO A 53 5.83 -6.23 27.04
C PRO A 53 7.35 -6.09 26.93
N GLU A 54 8.10 -7.08 27.43
CA GLU A 54 9.56 -7.10 27.35
C GLU A 54 10.07 -7.17 25.90
N LYS A 55 9.36 -7.89 25.00
CA LYS A 55 9.70 -7.93 23.56
C LYS A 55 9.36 -6.62 22.87
N ILE A 56 8.24 -5.99 23.23
CA ILE A 56 7.85 -4.67 22.70
C ILE A 56 8.89 -3.62 23.10
N GLU A 57 9.31 -3.59 24.36
CA GLU A 57 10.33 -2.65 24.81
C GLU A 57 11.71 -2.93 24.16
N ALA A 58 12.09 -4.19 23.98
CA ALA A 58 13.30 -4.55 23.24
C ALA A 58 13.25 -4.08 21.77
N LEU A 59 12.07 -4.21 21.11
CA LEU A 59 11.85 -3.72 19.76
C LEU A 59 11.95 -2.20 19.69
N LYS A 60 11.32 -1.47 20.61
CA LYS A 60 11.43 0.00 20.70
C LYS A 60 12.90 0.44 20.93
N ALA A 61 13.62 -0.26 21.79
CA ALA A 61 15.06 0.03 22.01
C ALA A 61 15.89 -0.23 20.74
N LEU A 62 15.57 -1.29 19.98
CA LEU A 62 16.23 -1.58 18.72
C LEU A 62 15.93 -0.49 17.66
N LEU A 63 14.69 -0.05 17.54
CA LEU A 63 14.31 1.06 16.66
C LEU A 63 15.05 2.35 17.04
N ALA A 64 15.11 2.66 18.33
CA ALA A 64 15.83 3.84 18.85
C ALA A 64 17.34 3.76 18.57
N LYS A 65 17.95 2.58 18.68
CA LYS A 65 19.38 2.36 18.36
C LYS A 65 19.74 2.81 16.95
N TYR A 66 18.83 2.59 15.98
CA TYR A 66 19.04 2.95 14.57
C TYR A 66 18.32 4.24 14.18
N GLU A 67 17.82 5.02 15.14
CA GLU A 67 17.02 6.24 14.90
C GLU A 67 15.85 6.01 13.91
N MET A 68 15.23 4.81 13.99
CA MET A 68 14.19 4.40 13.05
C MET A 68 12.80 4.66 13.61
N ASN A 69 11.95 5.31 12.82
CA ASN A 69 10.53 5.46 13.05
C ASN A 69 9.73 4.39 12.28
N ILE A 70 8.61 3.92 12.83
CA ILE A 70 7.64 3.11 12.10
C ILE A 70 6.49 4.03 11.65
N CYS A 71 6.38 4.27 10.34
CA CYS A 71 5.35 5.16 9.79
C CYS A 71 3.99 4.51 9.62
N ALA A 72 3.95 3.20 9.42
CA ALA A 72 2.72 2.40 9.32
C ALA A 72 3.04 0.92 9.52
N ILE A 73 2.02 0.14 9.87
CA ILE A 73 2.08 -1.33 9.85
C ILE A 73 1.30 -1.82 8.62
N ALA A 74 1.90 -2.73 7.84
CA ALA A 74 1.30 -3.28 6.63
C ALA A 74 0.88 -4.75 6.81
N CYS A 75 -0.38 -5.04 6.44
CA CYS A 75 -0.94 -6.39 6.44
C CYS A 75 -1.92 -6.54 5.25
N HIS A 76 -1.37 -6.62 4.06
CA HIS A 76 -2.16 -6.75 2.82
C HIS A 76 -2.74 -8.16 2.69
N GLY A 77 -4.05 -8.29 2.70
CA GLY A 77 -4.74 -9.58 2.61
C GLY A 77 -6.11 -9.48 1.93
N ASN A 78 -6.77 -10.62 1.75
CA ASN A 78 -8.15 -10.65 1.27
C ASN A 78 -9.10 -11.14 2.37
N PRO A 79 -9.52 -10.26 3.29
CA PRO A 79 -10.36 -10.65 4.43
C PRO A 79 -11.80 -11.00 4.04
N VAL A 80 -12.18 -10.76 2.80
CA VAL A 80 -13.48 -11.17 2.23
C VAL A 80 -13.33 -12.27 1.18
N HIS A 81 -12.24 -13.04 1.25
CA HIS A 81 -11.99 -14.18 0.35
C HIS A 81 -13.16 -15.18 0.42
N PRO A 82 -13.63 -15.74 -0.72
CA PRO A 82 -14.72 -16.73 -0.73
C PRO A 82 -14.43 -17.96 0.12
N ASN A 83 -13.19 -18.43 0.14
CA ASN A 83 -12.76 -19.43 1.11
C ASN A 83 -12.75 -18.82 2.52
N LYS A 84 -13.69 -19.25 3.37
CA LYS A 84 -13.91 -18.69 4.71
C LYS A 84 -12.73 -18.90 5.67
N GLU A 85 -11.95 -19.97 5.50
CA GLU A 85 -10.73 -20.21 6.30
C GLU A 85 -9.65 -19.18 5.96
N LEU A 86 -9.43 -18.93 4.66
CA LEU A 86 -8.50 -17.89 4.21
C LEU A 86 -8.97 -16.48 4.61
N ALA A 87 -10.26 -16.19 4.45
CA ALA A 87 -10.83 -14.91 4.87
C ALA A 87 -10.61 -14.67 6.36
N LYS A 88 -10.88 -15.69 7.19
CA LYS A 88 -10.65 -15.61 8.63
C LYS A 88 -9.18 -15.42 8.98
N ASP A 89 -8.28 -16.17 8.35
CA ASP A 89 -6.84 -16.04 8.60
C ASP A 89 -6.32 -14.64 8.25
N PHE A 90 -6.73 -14.08 7.10
CA PHE A 90 -6.38 -12.70 6.73
C PHE A 90 -6.97 -11.67 7.71
N HIS A 91 -8.22 -11.87 8.15
CA HIS A 91 -8.83 -11.00 9.15
C HIS A 91 -8.08 -11.05 10.48
N ASP A 92 -7.78 -12.25 10.98
CA ASP A 92 -7.08 -12.44 12.25
C ASP A 92 -5.68 -11.80 12.20
N GLN A 93 -4.94 -11.97 11.10
CA GLN A 93 -3.64 -11.33 10.89
C GLN A 93 -3.76 -9.79 10.87
N PHE A 94 -4.79 -9.25 10.23
CA PHE A 94 -5.03 -7.81 10.20
C PHE A 94 -5.33 -7.25 11.58
N VAL A 95 -6.13 -7.96 12.39
CA VAL A 95 -6.42 -7.58 13.79
C VAL A 95 -5.16 -7.65 14.65
N ASP A 96 -4.34 -8.69 14.51
CA ASP A 96 -3.08 -8.81 15.24
C ASP A 96 -2.08 -7.70 14.83
N ALA A 97 -2.04 -7.33 13.55
CA ALA A 97 -1.24 -6.22 13.06
C ALA A 97 -1.71 -4.86 13.62
N MET A 98 -3.02 -4.64 13.74
CA MET A 98 -3.59 -3.44 14.38
C MET A 98 -3.18 -3.33 15.86
N LYS A 99 -3.24 -4.44 16.61
CA LYS A 99 -2.80 -4.48 18.01
C LYS A 99 -1.32 -4.16 18.14
N LEU A 100 -0.47 -4.76 17.28
CA LEU A 100 0.96 -4.45 17.26
C LEU A 100 1.22 -2.99 16.94
N ALA A 101 0.49 -2.39 15.99
CA ALA A 101 0.60 -0.98 15.66
C ALA A 101 0.41 -0.09 16.90
N VAL A 102 -0.65 -0.32 17.66
CA VAL A 102 -0.94 0.45 18.88
C VAL A 102 0.14 0.25 19.95
N GLU A 103 0.63 -0.98 20.16
CA GLU A 103 1.74 -1.27 21.10
C GLU A 103 3.02 -0.50 20.72
N LEU A 104 3.26 -0.25 19.43
CA LEU A 104 4.38 0.51 18.91
C LEU A 104 4.11 2.02 18.83
N GLY A 105 2.91 2.48 19.16
CA GLY A 105 2.51 3.89 19.05
C GLY A 105 2.21 4.33 17.62
N VAL A 106 1.92 3.40 16.71
CA VAL A 106 1.56 3.65 15.31
C VAL A 106 0.04 3.67 15.18
N ASP A 107 -0.51 4.67 14.54
CA ASP A 107 -1.95 4.88 14.39
C ASP A 107 -2.53 4.45 13.03
N THR A 108 -1.66 4.03 12.11
CA THR A 108 -1.98 3.74 10.72
C THR A 108 -1.70 2.27 10.37
N ILE A 109 -2.74 1.58 9.88
CA ILE A 109 -2.66 0.22 9.33
C ILE A 109 -2.92 0.24 7.82
N ILE A 110 -2.15 -0.56 7.07
CA ILE A 110 -2.27 -0.66 5.62
C ILE A 110 -2.79 -2.05 5.25
N GLY A 111 -3.66 -2.13 4.23
CA GLY A 111 -4.17 -3.39 3.71
C GLY A 111 -4.85 -3.25 2.37
N PHE A 112 -5.46 -4.35 1.89
CA PHE A 112 -6.34 -4.35 0.73
C PHE A 112 -7.81 -4.39 1.14
N SER A 113 -8.69 -3.85 0.28
CA SER A 113 -10.14 -3.90 0.50
C SER A 113 -10.72 -5.32 0.49
N GLY A 114 -10.01 -6.24 -0.12
CA GLY A 114 -10.47 -7.58 -0.43
C GLY A 114 -11.26 -7.64 -1.76
N CYS A 115 -11.43 -8.87 -2.22
CA CYS A 115 -12.24 -9.22 -3.39
C CYS A 115 -13.05 -10.48 -3.09
N PRO A 116 -14.39 -10.40 -3.01
CA PRO A 116 -15.25 -11.56 -2.86
C PRO A 116 -15.32 -12.41 -4.13
N GLY A 117 -16.06 -13.51 -4.06
CA GLY A 117 -16.50 -14.26 -5.25
C GLY A 117 -17.68 -13.62 -5.96
N ASP A 118 -18.35 -14.40 -6.78
CA ASP A 118 -19.55 -14.01 -7.52
C ASP A 118 -20.87 -14.36 -6.79
N CYS A 119 -20.79 -15.17 -5.73
CA CYS A 119 -21.90 -15.56 -4.86
C CYS A 119 -21.38 -16.14 -3.53
N GLU A 120 -22.27 -16.51 -2.60
CA GLU A 120 -21.92 -17.07 -1.29
C GLU A 120 -21.13 -18.39 -1.37
N ASP A 121 -21.43 -19.23 -2.36
CA ASP A 121 -20.82 -20.55 -2.55
C ASP A 121 -19.54 -20.51 -3.41
N SER A 122 -19.07 -19.33 -3.78
CA SER A 122 -17.86 -19.16 -4.57
C SER A 122 -16.64 -19.72 -3.83
N LYS A 123 -15.66 -20.20 -4.60
CA LYS A 123 -14.38 -20.72 -4.07
C LYS A 123 -13.21 -19.75 -4.28
N ASN A 124 -13.31 -18.92 -5.30
CA ASN A 124 -12.23 -18.02 -5.72
C ASN A 124 -12.77 -16.57 -5.84
N PRO A 125 -11.89 -15.58 -5.66
CA PRO A 125 -12.24 -14.18 -5.90
C PRO A 125 -12.66 -13.94 -7.34
N ASN A 126 -13.59 -13.01 -7.54
CA ASN A 126 -14.05 -12.57 -8.86
C ASN A 126 -13.93 -11.04 -8.96
N TRP A 127 -12.88 -10.55 -9.62
CA TRP A 127 -12.71 -9.14 -9.86
C TRP A 127 -13.46 -8.69 -11.10
N VAL A 128 -14.57 -7.97 -10.92
CA VAL A 128 -15.41 -7.47 -12.00
C VAL A 128 -14.75 -6.26 -12.65
N THR A 129 -14.48 -6.34 -13.95
CA THR A 129 -13.80 -5.29 -14.74
C THR A 129 -14.66 -4.72 -15.87
N CYS A 130 -15.87 -5.26 -16.10
CA CYS A 130 -16.75 -4.87 -17.18
C CYS A 130 -18.22 -4.96 -16.71
N PRO A 131 -19.10 -4.00 -17.06
CA PRO A 131 -20.48 -3.99 -16.59
C PRO A 131 -21.41 -4.88 -17.41
N TRP A 132 -20.93 -5.48 -18.50
CA TRP A 132 -21.73 -6.31 -19.40
C TRP A 132 -21.02 -7.64 -19.71
N PRO A 133 -21.71 -8.77 -19.76
CA PRO A 133 -23.17 -8.97 -19.55
C PRO A 133 -23.69 -8.51 -18.19
N SER A 134 -25.01 -8.31 -18.05
CA SER A 134 -25.66 -7.72 -16.88
C SER A 134 -25.31 -8.42 -15.55
N GLU A 135 -25.03 -9.72 -15.61
CA GLU A 135 -24.60 -10.54 -14.48
C GLU A 135 -23.37 -9.96 -13.78
N PHE A 136 -22.44 -9.33 -14.52
CA PHE A 136 -21.26 -8.69 -13.90
C PHE A 136 -21.64 -7.47 -13.05
N SER A 137 -22.63 -6.69 -13.48
CA SER A 137 -23.15 -5.58 -12.68
C SER A 137 -23.88 -6.07 -11.43
N GLU A 138 -24.65 -7.15 -11.55
CA GLU A 138 -25.36 -7.76 -10.41
C GLU A 138 -24.37 -8.34 -9.39
N ILE A 139 -23.33 -9.05 -9.87
CA ILE A 139 -22.22 -9.54 -9.02
C ILE A 139 -21.54 -8.37 -8.30
N LEU A 140 -21.20 -7.29 -9.03
CA LEU A 140 -20.53 -6.14 -8.46
C LEU A 140 -21.34 -5.49 -7.34
N GLU A 141 -22.65 -5.29 -7.54
CA GLU A 141 -23.52 -4.71 -6.51
C GLU A 141 -23.67 -5.64 -5.30
N TRP A 142 -23.76 -6.94 -5.50
CA TRP A 142 -23.77 -7.91 -4.41
C TRP A 142 -22.44 -7.88 -3.63
N GLN A 143 -21.29 -7.89 -4.32
CA GLN A 143 -19.97 -7.81 -3.69
C GLN A 143 -19.86 -6.59 -2.77
N TRP A 144 -20.31 -5.43 -3.25
CA TRP A 144 -20.22 -4.19 -2.49
C TRP A 144 -21.20 -4.14 -1.33
N ASN A 145 -22.47 -4.44 -1.58
CA ASN A 145 -23.54 -4.17 -0.62
C ASN A 145 -23.68 -5.29 0.42
N GLU A 146 -23.42 -6.54 0.03
CA GLU A 146 -23.63 -7.70 0.92
C GLU A 146 -22.31 -8.20 1.55
N VAL A 147 -21.15 -7.83 1.01
CA VAL A 147 -19.89 -8.37 1.50
C VAL A 147 -18.91 -7.28 1.94
N VAL A 148 -18.45 -6.41 1.03
CA VAL A 148 -17.34 -5.47 1.30
C VAL A 148 -17.74 -4.40 2.30
N ILE A 149 -18.83 -3.69 2.06
CA ILE A 149 -19.30 -2.62 2.96
C ILE A 149 -19.65 -3.17 4.36
N PRO A 150 -20.40 -4.26 4.52
CA PRO A 150 -20.66 -4.86 5.82
C PRO A 150 -19.38 -5.25 6.56
N TYR A 151 -18.43 -5.91 5.88
CA TYR A 151 -17.15 -6.30 6.47
C TYR A 151 -16.40 -5.08 7.02
N TRP A 152 -16.23 -4.03 6.21
CA TRP A 152 -15.47 -2.86 6.63
C TRP A 152 -16.18 -2.04 7.71
N LYS A 153 -17.51 -2.02 7.76
CA LYS A 153 -18.25 -1.40 8.87
C LYS A 153 -17.94 -2.07 10.22
N GLU A 154 -17.83 -3.38 10.25
CA GLU A 154 -17.47 -4.10 11.49
C GLU A 154 -15.98 -3.95 11.80
N THR A 155 -15.10 -4.04 10.78
CA THR A 155 -13.66 -3.91 10.98
C THR A 155 -13.27 -2.52 11.50
N VAL A 156 -13.93 -1.46 11.05
CA VAL A 156 -13.70 -0.09 11.58
C VAL A 156 -14.03 -0.01 13.07
N LYS A 157 -15.12 -0.63 13.54
CA LYS A 157 -15.45 -0.67 14.99
C LYS A 157 -14.35 -1.38 15.80
N ILE A 158 -13.87 -2.53 15.29
CA ILE A 158 -12.75 -3.25 15.91
C ILE A 158 -11.49 -2.38 15.94
N ALA A 159 -11.20 -1.68 14.86
CA ALA A 159 -10.05 -0.77 14.78
C ALA A 159 -10.16 0.40 15.77
N GLU A 160 -11.36 0.99 15.92
CA GLU A 160 -11.64 2.04 16.92
C GLU A 160 -11.42 1.54 18.34
N GLU A 161 -11.94 0.35 18.68
CA GLU A 161 -11.77 -0.28 19.99
C GLU A 161 -10.30 -0.57 20.31
N ILE A 162 -9.51 -0.99 19.31
CA ILE A 162 -8.07 -1.23 19.45
C ILE A 162 -7.29 0.09 19.60
N GLY A 163 -7.76 1.19 18.98
CA GLY A 163 -7.11 2.50 19.04
C GLY A 163 -6.46 2.96 17.74
N ILE A 164 -6.68 2.26 16.62
CA ILE A 164 -6.26 2.68 15.27
C ILE A 164 -7.03 3.95 14.87
N LYS A 165 -6.35 4.83 14.12
CA LYS A 165 -6.96 6.08 13.63
C LYS A 165 -7.17 6.08 12.12
N LYS A 166 -6.34 5.33 11.38
CA LYS A 166 -6.32 5.34 9.92
C LYS A 166 -6.17 3.92 9.39
N ILE A 167 -7.05 3.54 8.49
CA ILE A 167 -6.94 2.33 7.68
C ILE A 167 -6.65 2.81 6.25
N ALA A 168 -5.42 2.62 5.80
CA ALA A 168 -4.96 3.01 4.48
C ALA A 168 -5.09 1.83 3.51
N LEU A 169 -6.13 1.84 2.68
CA LEU A 169 -6.34 0.77 1.70
C LEU A 169 -5.59 1.10 0.41
N GLU A 170 -4.77 0.16 -0.03
CA GLU A 170 -4.11 0.27 -1.32
C GLU A 170 -5.12 0.07 -2.45
N MET A 171 -5.13 1.02 -3.39
CA MET A 171 -5.96 0.94 -4.60
C MET A 171 -5.30 0.00 -5.60
N HIS A 172 -5.57 -1.31 -5.45
CA HIS A 172 -4.89 -2.36 -6.21
C HIS A 172 -5.87 -3.12 -7.11
N PRO A 173 -5.62 -3.19 -8.44
CA PRO A 173 -6.38 -4.05 -9.35
C PRO A 173 -6.37 -5.52 -8.90
N GLY A 174 -7.52 -6.17 -9.02
CA GLY A 174 -7.76 -7.49 -8.42
C GLY A 174 -8.50 -7.43 -7.08
N PHE A 175 -8.69 -6.22 -6.52
CA PHE A 175 -9.50 -5.95 -5.33
C PHE A 175 -10.62 -4.97 -5.64
N CYS A 176 -11.64 -4.89 -4.77
CA CYS A 176 -12.80 -4.02 -5.00
C CYS A 176 -12.43 -2.53 -4.99
N VAL A 177 -11.47 -2.14 -4.16
CA VAL A 177 -10.90 -0.78 -4.18
C VAL A 177 -9.63 -0.79 -5.04
N TYR A 178 -9.71 -0.20 -6.25
CA TYR A 178 -8.61 -0.19 -7.22
C TYR A 178 -8.40 1.17 -7.90
N ASN A 179 -9.22 2.14 -7.56
CA ASN A 179 -9.14 3.51 -8.10
C ASN A 179 -9.76 4.51 -7.11
N PRO A 180 -9.61 5.83 -7.32
CA PRO A 180 -10.19 6.84 -6.44
C PRO A 180 -11.69 6.71 -6.23
N ALA A 181 -12.46 6.41 -7.27
CA ALA A 181 -13.91 6.31 -7.17
C ALA A 181 -14.35 5.14 -6.27
N SER A 182 -13.72 3.97 -6.39
CA SER A 182 -14.01 2.83 -5.54
C SER A 182 -13.57 3.04 -4.08
N LEU A 183 -12.44 3.73 -3.86
CA LEU A 183 -12.03 4.12 -2.50
C LEU A 183 -13.05 5.06 -1.86
N LEU A 184 -13.48 6.10 -2.59
CA LEU A 184 -14.46 7.07 -2.08
C LEU A 184 -15.82 6.43 -1.83
N ARG A 185 -16.27 5.48 -2.68
CA ARG A 185 -17.48 4.67 -2.44
C ARG A 185 -17.41 3.96 -1.08
N LEU A 186 -16.28 3.33 -0.79
CA LEU A 186 -16.12 2.63 0.50
C LEU A 186 -16.06 3.61 1.67
N ARG A 187 -15.28 4.69 1.53
CA ARG A 187 -15.14 5.73 2.56
C ARG A 187 -16.48 6.41 2.88
N GLU A 188 -17.30 6.70 1.87
CA GLU A 188 -18.63 7.27 2.05
C GLU A 188 -19.55 6.31 2.83
N ALA A 189 -19.50 5.02 2.52
CA ALA A 189 -20.36 4.01 3.13
C ALA A 189 -19.94 3.62 4.56
N VAL A 190 -18.65 3.71 4.90
CA VAL A 190 -18.06 3.18 6.15
C VAL A 190 -17.60 4.30 7.09
N GLY A 191 -17.02 5.35 6.58
CA GLY A 191 -16.57 6.49 7.39
C GLY A 191 -15.12 6.92 7.11
N PRO A 192 -14.71 8.03 7.75
CA PRO A 192 -13.44 8.69 7.45
C PRO A 192 -12.19 7.94 7.94
N MET A 193 -12.31 6.87 8.72
CA MET A 193 -11.17 6.03 9.07
C MET A 193 -10.57 5.34 7.84
N ILE A 194 -11.39 5.05 6.82
CA ILE A 194 -10.93 4.51 5.52
C ILE A 194 -10.28 5.62 4.69
N GLY A 195 -9.07 5.39 4.22
CA GLY A 195 -8.35 6.26 3.30
C GLY A 195 -7.43 5.46 2.39
N ALA A 196 -6.64 6.15 1.58
CA ALA A 196 -5.74 5.54 0.62
C ALA A 196 -4.36 5.26 1.21
N ASN A 197 -3.84 4.07 0.98
CA ASN A 197 -2.44 3.90 0.65
C ASN A 197 -2.34 4.14 -0.86
N PHE A 198 -1.73 5.25 -1.25
CA PHE A 198 -1.69 5.70 -2.63
C PHE A 198 -0.45 5.13 -3.33
N ASP A 199 -0.67 4.18 -4.23
CA ASP A 199 0.39 3.63 -5.08
C ASP A 199 0.17 4.07 -6.55
N PRO A 200 0.99 5.00 -7.08
CA PRO A 200 0.85 5.46 -8.45
C PRO A 200 1.13 4.38 -9.48
N SER A 201 1.89 3.34 -9.15
CA SER A 201 2.26 2.29 -10.08
C SER A 201 1.04 1.58 -10.66
N HIS A 202 0.01 1.38 -9.83
CA HIS A 202 -1.25 0.77 -10.25
C HIS A 202 -2.14 1.71 -11.06
N LEU A 203 -1.97 3.02 -10.90
CA LEU A 203 -2.74 4.01 -11.64
C LEU A 203 -2.17 4.23 -13.05
N PHE A 204 -0.85 4.30 -13.17
CA PHE A 204 -0.18 4.54 -14.45
C PHE A 204 -0.63 3.59 -15.56
N TRP A 205 -0.58 2.28 -15.32
CA TRP A 205 -0.92 1.33 -16.36
C TRP A 205 -2.43 1.27 -16.67
N GLN A 206 -3.28 1.71 -15.74
CA GLN A 206 -4.71 1.84 -15.98
C GLN A 206 -5.07 3.11 -16.76
N GLY A 207 -4.08 3.98 -17.08
CA GLY A 207 -4.29 5.23 -17.80
C GLY A 207 -4.80 6.40 -16.94
N MET A 208 -4.66 6.30 -15.62
CA MET A 208 -4.98 7.39 -14.70
C MET A 208 -3.78 8.30 -14.49
N ASP A 209 -4.05 9.61 -14.38
CA ASP A 209 -3.07 10.61 -13.96
C ASP A 209 -2.98 10.60 -12.42
N PRO A 210 -1.82 10.28 -11.81
CA PRO A 210 -1.67 10.28 -10.37
C PRO A 210 -1.92 11.65 -9.73
N CYS A 211 -1.58 12.76 -10.40
CA CYS A 211 -1.80 14.08 -9.86
C CYS A 211 -3.29 14.43 -9.76
N GLU A 212 -4.08 14.04 -10.77
CA GLU A 212 -5.53 14.22 -10.71
C GLU A 212 -6.17 13.32 -9.65
N ALA A 213 -5.69 12.06 -9.53
CA ALA A 213 -6.14 11.15 -8.48
C ALA A 213 -5.82 11.68 -7.06
N ILE A 214 -4.62 12.25 -6.84
CA ILE A 214 -4.24 12.89 -5.57
C ILE A 214 -5.18 14.04 -5.22
N LYS A 215 -5.53 14.90 -6.20
CA LYS A 215 -6.46 16.02 -5.97
C LYS A 215 -7.84 15.55 -5.56
N VAL A 216 -8.36 14.49 -6.22
CA VAL A 216 -9.66 13.89 -5.90
C VAL A 216 -9.66 13.27 -4.50
N LEU A 217 -8.53 12.74 -4.05
CA LEU A 217 -8.37 12.10 -2.74
C LEU A 217 -7.84 13.03 -1.66
N ALA A 218 -7.86 14.35 -1.88
CA ALA A 218 -7.41 15.33 -0.89
C ALA A 218 -8.04 15.08 0.50
N GLY A 219 -7.20 14.96 1.54
CA GLY A 219 -7.63 14.63 2.90
C GLY A 219 -8.00 13.15 3.15
N ALA A 220 -7.90 12.30 2.13
CA ALA A 220 -8.12 10.86 2.24
C ALA A 220 -6.86 10.02 1.97
N ILE A 221 -5.71 10.62 1.66
CA ILE A 221 -4.44 9.92 1.49
C ILE A 221 -3.77 9.80 2.87
N TYR A 222 -3.61 8.58 3.37
CA TYR A 222 -3.04 8.30 4.68
C TYR A 222 -1.64 7.73 4.61
N HIS A 223 -1.31 7.08 3.51
CA HIS A 223 0.02 6.56 3.22
C HIS A 223 0.30 6.63 1.72
N PHE A 224 1.57 6.51 1.32
CA PHE A 224 1.99 6.59 -0.08
C PHE A 224 3.09 5.57 -0.37
N HIS A 225 2.86 4.71 -1.35
CA HIS A 225 3.87 3.82 -1.91
C HIS A 225 4.60 4.48 -3.08
N ALA A 226 5.92 4.52 -2.99
CA ALA A 226 6.78 4.93 -4.09
C ALA A 226 7.21 3.68 -4.87
N LYS A 227 6.37 3.32 -5.84
CA LYS A 227 6.58 2.26 -6.82
C LYS A 227 6.27 2.82 -8.20
N ASP A 228 7.00 2.38 -9.22
CA ASP A 228 6.86 2.89 -10.59
C ASP A 228 6.41 1.79 -11.55
N THR A 229 5.96 2.19 -12.73
CA THR A 229 5.51 1.29 -13.80
C THR A 229 6.04 1.79 -15.14
N LYS A 230 6.59 0.88 -15.95
CA LYS A 230 6.92 1.13 -17.35
C LYS A 230 5.87 0.53 -18.25
N ILE A 231 5.23 1.37 -19.06
CA ILE A 231 4.26 0.94 -20.08
C ILE A 231 5.05 0.64 -21.38
N ASP A 232 4.81 -0.54 -21.95
CA ASP A 232 5.23 -0.86 -23.30
C ASP A 232 4.13 -0.43 -24.29
N ALA A 233 4.36 0.67 -24.99
CA ALA A 233 3.38 1.26 -25.90
C ALA A 233 3.00 0.32 -27.05
N ALA A 234 3.94 -0.48 -27.56
CA ALA A 234 3.68 -1.40 -28.67
C ALA A 234 2.83 -2.60 -28.22
N ASN A 235 3.13 -3.17 -27.06
CA ASN A 235 2.34 -4.27 -26.51
C ASN A 235 0.97 -3.79 -26.05
N THR A 236 0.89 -2.60 -25.42
CA THR A 236 -0.39 -1.99 -25.03
C THR A 236 -1.27 -1.69 -26.24
N ALA A 237 -0.70 -1.17 -27.33
CA ALA A 237 -1.43 -0.91 -28.57
C ALA A 237 -2.02 -2.19 -29.21
N LYS A 238 -1.37 -3.34 -28.99
CA LYS A 238 -1.86 -4.64 -29.51
C LYS A 238 -2.86 -5.33 -28.60
N ASN A 239 -2.63 -5.28 -27.28
CA ASN A 239 -3.27 -6.18 -26.32
C ASN A 239 -4.08 -5.44 -25.24
N GLY A 240 -4.03 -4.12 -25.19
CA GLY A 240 -4.60 -3.33 -24.09
C GLY A 240 -3.80 -3.44 -22.81
N VAL A 241 -4.38 -2.95 -21.71
CA VAL A 241 -3.72 -2.85 -20.40
C VAL A 241 -4.08 -3.97 -19.42
N LEU A 242 -5.21 -4.67 -19.63
CA LEU A 242 -5.60 -5.84 -18.82
C LEU A 242 -4.77 -7.05 -19.26
N ASP A 243 -3.61 -7.19 -18.66
CA ASP A 243 -2.60 -8.16 -19.05
C ASP A 243 -2.48 -9.30 -18.04
N THR A 244 -2.88 -10.50 -18.43
CA THR A 244 -2.85 -11.72 -17.60
C THR A 244 -1.60 -12.57 -17.78
N LYS A 245 -0.64 -12.12 -18.61
CA LYS A 245 0.64 -12.83 -18.74
C LYS A 245 1.44 -12.77 -17.44
N HIS A 246 2.19 -13.84 -17.17
CA HIS A 246 3.05 -13.89 -15.99
C HIS A 246 4.06 -12.74 -15.97
N TYR A 247 4.34 -12.16 -14.80
CA TYR A 247 5.22 -10.98 -14.63
C TYR A 247 6.61 -11.18 -15.25
N ARG A 248 7.17 -12.41 -15.23
CA ARG A 248 8.46 -12.74 -15.86
C ARG A 248 8.47 -12.68 -17.39
N ASN A 249 7.32 -12.56 -18.05
CA ASN A 249 7.25 -12.40 -19.51
C ASN A 249 7.45 -10.93 -19.94
N ILE A 250 8.47 -10.28 -19.44
CA ILE A 250 8.71 -8.84 -19.54
C ILE A 250 8.57 -8.32 -20.96
N LEU A 251 9.12 -9.03 -21.95
CA LEU A 251 9.11 -8.62 -23.37
C LEU A 251 7.71 -8.59 -24.01
N ASP A 252 6.78 -9.40 -23.50
CA ASP A 252 5.44 -9.55 -24.08
C ASP A 252 4.35 -8.82 -23.29
N ARG A 253 4.69 -8.31 -22.10
CA ARG A 253 3.73 -7.62 -21.25
C ARG A 253 3.45 -6.20 -21.73
N SER A 254 2.22 -5.75 -21.52
CA SER A 254 1.79 -4.38 -21.79
C SER A 254 2.43 -3.37 -20.83
N TRP A 255 2.80 -3.80 -19.65
CA TRP A 255 3.44 -3.00 -18.63
C TRP A 255 4.17 -3.88 -17.60
N VAL A 256 5.17 -3.33 -16.94
CA VAL A 256 5.94 -3.98 -15.87
C VAL A 256 6.20 -3.00 -14.74
N PHE A 257 6.23 -3.50 -13.51
CA PHE A 257 6.68 -2.69 -12.38
C PHE A 257 8.17 -2.40 -12.48
N ARG A 258 8.54 -1.22 -12.04
CA ARG A 258 9.92 -0.74 -12.08
C ARG A 258 10.29 -0.01 -10.79
N THR A 259 11.56 -0.03 -10.50
CA THR A 259 12.16 0.87 -9.51
C THR A 259 11.80 2.32 -9.82
N VAL A 260 11.51 3.11 -8.80
CA VAL A 260 11.19 4.54 -8.92
C VAL A 260 12.24 5.26 -9.77
N GLY A 261 11.76 6.00 -10.77
CA GLY A 261 12.60 6.71 -11.74
C GLY A 261 12.96 5.89 -13.00
N TYR A 262 12.59 4.60 -13.06
CA TYR A 262 12.84 3.75 -14.24
C TYR A 262 11.58 3.54 -15.10
N GLY A 263 10.41 3.81 -14.58
CA GLY A 263 9.17 3.93 -15.36
C GLY A 263 8.96 5.35 -15.85
N HIS A 264 8.99 6.30 -14.91
CA HIS A 264 8.78 7.72 -15.10
C HIS A 264 9.94 8.53 -14.53
N GLY A 265 10.32 9.61 -15.20
CA GLY A 265 11.43 10.47 -14.79
C GLY A 265 11.09 11.47 -13.70
N LYS A 266 12.09 12.29 -13.33
CA LYS A 266 11.95 13.32 -12.30
C LYS A 266 10.79 14.29 -12.54
N ASP A 267 10.47 14.62 -13.78
CA ASP A 267 9.39 15.54 -14.12
C ASP A 267 8.03 15.05 -13.58
N VAL A 268 7.75 13.77 -13.78
CA VAL A 268 6.50 13.14 -13.29
C VAL A 268 6.52 13.05 -11.77
N TRP A 269 7.61 12.58 -11.18
CA TRP A 269 7.73 12.43 -9.73
C TRP A 269 7.73 13.77 -8.99
N ASN A 270 8.36 14.81 -9.53
CA ASN A 270 8.29 16.16 -8.98
C ASN A 270 6.84 16.69 -8.97
N ASN A 271 6.06 16.40 -10.03
CA ASN A 271 4.65 16.79 -10.09
C ASN A 271 3.82 16.03 -9.05
N ILE A 272 4.05 14.72 -8.88
CA ILE A 272 3.37 13.89 -7.86
C ILE A 272 3.68 14.45 -6.46
N ILE A 273 4.95 14.65 -6.12
CA ILE A 273 5.38 15.16 -4.80
C ILE A 273 4.82 16.57 -4.55
N SER A 274 4.85 17.45 -5.55
CA SER A 274 4.30 18.81 -5.45
C SER A 274 2.79 18.80 -5.25
N THR A 275 2.08 17.88 -5.93
CA THR A 275 0.64 17.74 -5.80
C THR A 275 0.26 17.19 -4.42
N LEU A 276 0.98 16.18 -3.90
CA LEU A 276 0.83 15.69 -2.52
C LEU A 276 0.99 16.82 -1.50
N LYS A 277 2.04 17.63 -1.66
CA LYS A 277 2.27 18.79 -0.77
C LYS A 277 1.15 19.83 -0.88
N THR A 278 0.64 20.08 -2.08
CA THR A 278 -0.45 21.03 -2.35
C THR A 278 -1.76 20.62 -1.66
N VAL A 279 -2.08 19.32 -1.63
CA VAL A 279 -3.29 18.83 -0.94
C VAL A 279 -3.07 18.58 0.56
N GLY A 280 -1.91 18.96 1.10
CA GLY A 280 -1.60 18.89 2.53
C GLY A 280 -1.09 17.54 3.01
N TYR A 281 -0.71 16.61 2.14
CA TYR A 281 -0.05 15.37 2.55
C TYR A 281 1.39 15.67 2.99
N ASP A 282 1.75 15.24 4.18
CA ASP A 282 3.09 15.42 4.77
C ASP A 282 3.59 14.12 5.46
N GLY A 283 3.05 12.98 5.07
CA GLY A 283 3.39 11.65 5.58
C GLY A 283 4.60 11.01 4.91
N ALA A 284 4.69 9.69 5.06
CA ALA A 284 5.77 8.89 4.49
C ALA A 284 5.61 8.70 2.97
N ILE A 285 6.75 8.70 2.28
CA ILE A 285 6.91 8.25 0.89
C ILE A 285 7.68 6.94 1.00
N SER A 286 6.95 5.82 1.02
CA SER A 286 7.47 4.48 1.33
C SER A 286 7.85 3.75 0.06
N ILE A 287 9.12 3.39 -0.09
CA ILE A 287 9.60 2.61 -1.23
C ILE A 287 9.03 1.19 -1.15
N GLU A 288 8.32 0.80 -2.19
CA GLU A 288 8.00 -0.58 -2.52
C GLU A 288 8.74 -0.99 -3.81
N HIS A 289 9.35 -2.18 -3.81
CA HIS A 289 10.17 -2.63 -4.92
C HIS A 289 9.68 -3.98 -5.45
N GLU A 290 9.23 -3.97 -6.71
CA GLU A 290 8.78 -5.13 -7.47
C GLU A 290 9.35 -5.10 -8.90
N ASP A 291 10.65 -4.89 -9.03
CA ASP A 291 11.34 -4.78 -10.33
C ASP A 291 12.12 -6.06 -10.64
N ASP A 292 11.67 -6.84 -11.61
CA ASP A 292 12.33 -8.09 -12.04
C ASP A 292 13.70 -7.86 -12.71
N LEU A 293 14.05 -6.62 -13.06
CA LEU A 293 15.33 -6.28 -13.69
C LEU A 293 16.42 -5.84 -12.71
N MET A 294 16.05 -5.66 -11.42
CA MET A 294 16.98 -5.25 -10.36
C MET A 294 16.83 -6.11 -9.13
N SER A 295 17.93 -6.36 -8.42
CA SER A 295 17.85 -6.90 -7.07
C SER A 295 17.18 -5.90 -6.12
N SER A 296 16.52 -6.39 -5.06
CA SER A 296 15.93 -5.52 -4.04
C SER A 296 16.94 -4.52 -3.48
N LYS A 297 18.19 -4.95 -3.26
CA LYS A 297 19.27 -4.08 -2.77
C LYS A 297 19.54 -2.93 -3.74
N GLU A 298 19.84 -3.24 -5.01
CA GLU A 298 20.14 -2.22 -6.02
C GLU A 298 18.94 -1.30 -6.25
N GLY A 299 17.72 -1.87 -6.30
CA GLY A 299 16.49 -1.10 -6.48
C GLY A 299 16.23 -0.14 -5.34
N VAL A 300 16.38 -0.58 -4.09
CA VAL A 300 16.23 0.29 -2.91
C VAL A 300 17.27 1.41 -2.90
N GLU A 301 18.56 1.11 -3.15
CA GLU A 301 19.63 2.12 -3.20
C GLU A 301 19.33 3.20 -4.26
N LYS A 302 18.90 2.78 -5.46
CA LYS A 302 18.55 3.69 -6.55
C LYS A 302 17.29 4.51 -6.26
N ALA A 303 16.25 3.87 -5.71
CA ALA A 303 15.03 4.55 -5.31
C ALA A 303 15.29 5.58 -4.20
N VAL A 304 16.09 5.24 -3.18
CA VAL A 304 16.51 6.17 -2.12
C VAL A 304 17.25 7.38 -2.71
N ALA A 305 18.22 7.15 -3.59
CA ALA A 305 18.96 8.24 -4.22
C ALA A 305 18.05 9.16 -5.04
N PHE A 306 17.16 8.58 -5.84
CA PHE A 306 16.20 9.33 -6.65
C PHE A 306 15.21 10.12 -5.81
N LEU A 307 14.58 9.50 -4.81
CA LEU A 307 13.57 10.14 -3.98
C LEU A 307 14.13 11.24 -3.08
N LYS A 308 15.39 11.11 -2.62
CA LYS A 308 16.06 12.19 -1.88
C LYS A 308 16.16 13.49 -2.68
N GLU A 309 16.17 13.43 -4.01
CA GLU A 309 16.23 14.61 -4.87
C GLU A 309 14.85 15.22 -5.17
N VAL A 310 13.75 14.43 -5.06
CA VAL A 310 12.41 14.91 -5.44
C VAL A 310 11.49 15.18 -4.25
N ILE A 311 11.72 14.55 -3.08
CA ILE A 311 10.90 14.76 -1.89
C ILE A 311 11.08 16.18 -1.33
N ILE A 312 9.95 16.84 -1.01
CA ILE A 312 9.95 18.14 -0.32
C ILE A 312 9.89 17.86 1.19
N TYR A 313 11.02 18.05 1.87
CA TYR A 313 11.16 17.77 3.31
C TYR A 313 10.71 18.94 4.19
N GLU A 314 11.01 20.15 3.77
CA GLU A 314 10.77 21.35 4.58
C GLU A 314 9.35 21.89 4.42
N LYS A 315 8.91 22.64 5.41
CA LYS A 315 7.70 23.45 5.29
C LYS A 315 7.94 24.59 4.32
N ALA A 316 6.89 25.00 3.62
CA ALA A 316 6.98 26.18 2.77
C ALA A 316 7.36 27.41 3.62
N GLY A 317 8.28 28.22 3.08
CA GLY A 317 8.62 29.52 3.66
C GLY A 317 7.51 30.57 3.46
N GLU A 318 7.71 31.74 4.06
CA GLU A 318 6.82 32.88 3.82
C GLU A 318 6.94 33.38 2.37
N MET A 319 5.81 33.76 1.79
CA MET A 319 5.77 34.40 0.45
C MET A 319 6.16 35.84 0.57
N TRP A 320 7.48 36.13 0.65
CA TRP A 320 7.99 37.51 0.75
C TRP A 320 7.71 38.41 -0.46
N TRP A 321 7.22 37.81 -1.57
CA TRP A 321 6.87 38.51 -2.82
C TRP A 321 5.35 38.76 -2.99
N ALA A 322 4.47 38.25 -2.10
CA ALA A 322 3.01 38.34 -2.18
C ALA A 322 2.38 39.23 -1.09
#